data_7390000bf22100a8e8569a06360cd4db
#
_entry.id   7390000bf22100a8e8569a06360cd4db
#
_cell.length_a   1.000
_cell.length_b   1.000
_cell.length_c   1.000
_cell.angle_alpha   90.00
_cell.angle_beta   90.00
_cell.angle_gamma   90.00
#
_symmetry.space_group_name_H-M   'P 1'
#
loop_
_entity.id
_entity.type
_entity.pdbx_description
1 polymer ?
#
loop_
_entity_poly.entity_id
_entity_poly.type
_entity_poly.pdbx_seq_one_letter_code
_entity_poly.pdbx_strand_id
1 'polypeptide(L)'
;ALFTLTVFTACGDKKESEEKSAKTIRYLNFKPEIADVYKKIAADYEKETGVKVVVETAANNTYEQTLMSKMSTSEAPTLFQINGPRGYVNWKDYCADLTDTELYKHLTDKSLAVTVDGKAYGIPYVVEGYGIIYNQAIMDKYFALDSKSTSYKSMDEINNFKKLKEVADDMQKNKDKLGIDGVFASTSLKPGDDWRWQTHLANLPIYYEFKNNNVDLTSDKTKEISFEYADNFKNIFDLYTTDSTVDKAKLGTKIVDDSMAEFALEKCAMVQNGNWAWSQISKVKGNKVKSENVKYLPIYTGIDGEESQGLCIGTENFFSINSQASKAEQKAAEDFIYWLYSSKTGKKYVTNDLGFIAPFDTFEDSEK
;
A
#
# COMPACT_ATOMS: atom_id res chain seq x y z
N ALA A 1 -18.97 -77.95 31.39
CA ALA A 1 -18.46 -76.95 30.49
C ALA A 1 -18.42 -75.62 31.25
N LEU A 2 -17.19 -75.21 31.70
CA LEU A 2 -16.90 -73.96 32.36
C LEU A 2 -16.49 -72.92 31.30
N PHE A 3 -17.26 -71.84 31.12
CA PHE A 3 -16.87 -70.71 30.30
C PHE A 3 -16.17 -69.69 31.20
N THR A 4 -14.88 -69.48 31.01
CA THR A 4 -14.08 -68.44 31.65
C THR A 4 -14.17 -67.19 30.79
N LEU A 5 -14.78 -66.14 31.34
CA LEU A 5 -14.87 -64.81 30.71
C LEU A 5 -13.60 -64.05 31.02
N THR A 6 -12.74 -63.87 30.03
CA THR A 6 -11.56 -62.99 30.17
C THR A 6 -11.93 -61.58 29.80
N VAL A 7 -11.91 -60.71 30.81
CA VAL A 7 -12.10 -59.24 30.61
C VAL A 7 -10.75 -58.68 30.11
N PHE A 8 -10.67 -58.25 28.88
CA PHE A 8 -9.59 -57.40 28.36
C PHE A 8 -9.86 -55.94 28.75
N THR A 9 -9.12 -55.45 29.70
CA THR A 9 -8.99 -54.02 29.98
C THR A 9 -8.09 -53.42 28.90
N ALA A 10 -8.68 -52.80 27.89
CA ALA A 10 -7.93 -51.99 26.92
C ALA A 10 -7.62 -50.64 27.59
N CYS A 11 -6.39 -50.44 28.05
CA CYS A 11 -5.81 -49.13 28.26
C CYS A 11 -5.72 -48.46 26.88
N GLY A 12 -6.63 -47.56 26.62
CA GLY A 12 -6.54 -46.66 25.46
C GLY A 12 -5.47 -45.62 25.71
N ASP A 13 -4.26 -45.82 25.19
CA ASP A 13 -3.35 -44.76 24.94
C ASP A 13 -4.02 -43.78 23.98
N LYS A 14 -4.36 -42.60 24.47
CA LYS A 14 -4.60 -41.41 23.62
C LYS A 14 -3.26 -41.12 22.93
N LYS A 15 -3.02 -41.69 21.77
CA LYS A 15 -2.13 -41.10 20.80
C LYS A 15 -2.71 -39.73 20.46
N GLU A 16 -2.12 -38.66 21.00
CA GLU A 16 -2.17 -37.36 20.36
C GLU A 16 -1.77 -37.60 18.90
N SER A 17 -2.72 -37.43 17.99
CA SER A 17 -2.40 -37.39 16.58
C SER A 17 -1.51 -36.18 16.39
N GLU A 18 -0.22 -36.41 16.14
CA GLU A 18 0.66 -35.38 15.61
C GLU A 18 -0.03 -34.81 14.38
N GLU A 19 -0.57 -33.61 14.50
CA GLU A 19 -1.14 -32.87 13.39
C GLU A 19 0.01 -32.66 12.40
N LYS A 20 -0.02 -33.37 11.27
CA LYS A 20 1.01 -33.25 10.24
C LYS A 20 1.07 -31.78 9.85
N SER A 21 2.23 -31.14 9.99
CA SER A 21 2.48 -29.78 9.54
C SER A 21 2.08 -29.64 8.06
N ALA A 22 1.42 -28.54 7.72
CA ALA A 22 1.09 -28.26 6.33
C ALA A 22 2.36 -28.07 5.50
N LYS A 23 2.41 -28.72 4.33
CA LYS A 23 3.56 -28.63 3.42
C LYS A 23 3.38 -27.55 2.35
N THR A 24 2.20 -27.00 2.24
CA THR A 24 1.87 -25.98 1.22
C THR A 24 0.85 -25.01 1.78
N ILE A 25 1.08 -23.74 1.54
CA ILE A 25 0.13 -22.65 1.79
C ILE A 25 -0.06 -21.86 0.51
N ARG A 26 -1.24 -21.25 0.35
CA ARG A 26 -1.55 -20.36 -0.77
C ARG A 26 -1.63 -18.93 -0.28
N TYR A 27 -0.93 -18.04 -0.96
CA TYR A 27 -0.96 -16.60 -0.69
C TYR A 27 -1.50 -15.84 -1.89
N LEU A 28 -2.59 -15.09 -1.69
CA LEU A 28 -3.09 -14.16 -2.68
C LEU A 28 -2.53 -12.76 -2.38
N ASN A 29 -1.60 -12.32 -3.20
CA ASN A 29 -0.95 -11.02 -3.11
C ASN A 29 -1.75 -9.94 -3.83
N PHE A 30 -1.93 -8.81 -3.15
CA PHE A 30 -2.63 -7.62 -3.65
C PHE A 30 -1.76 -6.77 -4.59
N LYS A 31 -0.42 -6.73 -4.38
CA LYS A 31 0.50 -5.80 -5.03
C LYS A 31 1.19 -6.40 -6.27
N PRO A 32 0.76 -6.06 -7.50
CA PRO A 32 1.36 -6.63 -8.71
C PRO A 32 2.80 -6.15 -8.95
N GLU A 33 3.16 -4.94 -8.49
CA GLU A 33 4.49 -4.36 -8.66
C GLU A 33 5.62 -5.14 -7.99
N ILE A 34 5.28 -5.99 -7.00
CA ILE A 34 6.23 -6.82 -6.24
C ILE A 34 6.02 -8.33 -6.45
N ALA A 35 5.21 -8.72 -7.44
CA ALA A 35 4.89 -10.13 -7.71
C ALA A 35 6.14 -11.01 -7.87
N ASP A 36 7.14 -10.54 -8.60
CA ASP A 36 8.38 -11.30 -8.84
C ASP A 36 9.27 -11.40 -7.60
N VAL A 37 9.19 -10.42 -6.71
CA VAL A 37 9.88 -10.49 -5.41
C VAL A 37 9.27 -11.58 -4.54
N TYR A 38 7.94 -11.67 -4.47
CA TYR A 38 7.26 -12.72 -3.70
C TYR A 38 7.54 -14.15 -4.24
N LYS A 39 7.76 -14.32 -5.55
CA LYS A 39 8.21 -15.61 -6.08
C LYS A 39 9.57 -16.04 -5.54
N LYS A 40 10.51 -15.08 -5.40
CA LYS A 40 11.83 -15.32 -4.80
C LYS A 40 11.72 -15.62 -3.31
N ILE A 41 10.92 -14.84 -2.58
CA ILE A 41 10.63 -15.05 -1.16
C ILE A 41 10.09 -16.46 -0.93
N ALA A 42 9.11 -16.89 -1.73
CA ALA A 42 8.52 -18.21 -1.65
C ALA A 42 9.54 -19.35 -1.88
N ALA A 43 10.43 -19.18 -2.87
CA ALA A 43 11.47 -20.16 -3.17
C ALA A 43 12.52 -20.27 -2.05
N ASP A 44 12.96 -19.15 -1.46
CA ASP A 44 13.91 -19.16 -0.36
C ASP A 44 13.29 -19.70 0.93
N TYR A 45 12.02 -19.37 1.20
CA TYR A 45 11.28 -19.93 2.33
C TYR A 45 11.14 -21.45 2.22
N GLU A 46 10.75 -21.98 1.04
CA GLU A 46 10.66 -23.42 0.80
C GLU A 46 12.02 -24.11 0.99
N LYS A 47 13.10 -23.49 0.52
CA LYS A 47 14.46 -24.00 0.70
C LYS A 47 14.88 -24.07 2.17
N GLU A 48 14.50 -23.07 2.98
CA GLU A 48 14.87 -23.00 4.40
C GLU A 48 13.99 -23.89 5.29
N THR A 49 12.71 -24.04 4.97
CA THR A 49 11.71 -24.65 5.85
C THR A 49 11.10 -25.94 5.32
N GLY A 50 11.20 -26.19 4.02
CA GLY A 50 10.51 -27.29 3.34
C GLY A 50 9.01 -27.03 3.10
N VAL A 51 8.48 -25.85 3.44
CA VAL A 51 7.08 -25.47 3.23
C VAL A 51 6.97 -24.64 1.95
N LYS A 52 6.15 -25.11 1.02
CA LYS A 52 5.88 -24.43 -0.24
C LYS A 52 4.88 -23.29 -0.06
N VAL A 53 5.20 -22.12 -0.57
CA VAL A 53 4.26 -21.00 -0.67
C VAL A 53 3.87 -20.80 -2.14
N VAL A 54 2.61 -21.04 -2.46
CA VAL A 54 2.05 -20.77 -3.79
C VAL A 54 1.55 -19.34 -3.78
N VAL A 55 2.33 -18.43 -4.37
CA VAL A 55 1.96 -17.03 -4.48
C VAL A 55 1.21 -16.78 -5.78
N GLU A 56 0.00 -16.28 -5.67
CA GLU A 56 -0.77 -15.74 -6.78
C GLU A 56 -0.93 -14.23 -6.57
N THR A 57 -0.74 -13.45 -7.61
CA THR A 57 -0.92 -12.01 -7.57
C THR A 57 -2.13 -11.62 -8.41
N ALA A 58 -3.09 -10.95 -7.80
CA ALA A 58 -4.22 -10.41 -8.52
C ALA A 58 -3.77 -9.25 -9.44
N ALA A 59 -4.38 -9.16 -10.61
CA ALA A 59 -4.16 -8.00 -11.48
C ALA A 59 -4.76 -6.73 -10.86
N ASN A 60 -4.30 -5.57 -11.31
CA ASN A 60 -4.81 -4.26 -10.86
C ASN A 60 -6.33 -4.24 -10.82
N ASN A 61 -6.89 -3.77 -9.70
CA ASN A 61 -8.34 -3.62 -9.46
C ASN A 61 -9.18 -4.90 -9.57
N THR A 62 -8.59 -6.07 -9.58
CA THR A 62 -9.32 -7.35 -9.62
C THR A 62 -9.20 -8.16 -8.32
N TYR A 63 -8.54 -7.63 -7.30
CA TYR A 63 -8.22 -8.38 -6.08
C TYR A 63 -9.48 -8.94 -5.39
N GLU A 64 -10.46 -8.10 -5.11
CA GLU A 64 -11.71 -8.50 -4.44
C GLU A 64 -12.48 -9.57 -5.25
N GLN A 65 -12.53 -9.41 -6.57
CA GLN A 65 -13.18 -10.37 -7.46
C GLN A 65 -12.43 -11.71 -7.49
N THR A 66 -11.10 -11.65 -7.52
CA THR A 66 -10.23 -12.84 -7.48
C THR A 66 -10.38 -13.57 -6.15
N LEU A 67 -10.34 -12.83 -5.03
CA LEU A 67 -10.54 -13.41 -3.70
C LEU A 67 -11.92 -14.06 -3.58
N MET A 68 -12.97 -13.39 -4.02
CA MET A 68 -14.34 -13.91 -4.01
C MET A 68 -14.47 -15.20 -4.83
N SER A 69 -13.87 -15.23 -6.02
CA SER A 69 -13.95 -16.41 -6.91
C SER A 69 -13.22 -17.62 -6.34
N LYS A 70 -12.18 -17.43 -5.53
CA LYS A 70 -11.35 -18.52 -4.99
C LYS A 70 -11.76 -19.00 -3.62
N MET A 71 -12.30 -18.12 -2.77
CA MET A 71 -12.51 -18.40 -1.34
C MET A 71 -13.43 -19.60 -1.07
N SER A 72 -14.32 -19.92 -2.00
CA SER A 72 -15.23 -21.08 -1.92
C SER A 72 -14.73 -22.33 -2.67
N THR A 73 -13.49 -22.33 -3.14
CA THR A 73 -12.91 -23.44 -3.94
C THR A 73 -11.78 -24.15 -3.19
N SER A 74 -11.31 -25.25 -3.74
CA SER A 74 -10.10 -25.95 -3.25
C SER A 74 -8.80 -25.13 -3.43
N GLU A 75 -8.86 -24.02 -4.14
CA GLU A 75 -7.75 -23.08 -4.32
C GLU A 75 -7.86 -21.84 -3.42
N ALA A 76 -8.72 -21.89 -2.41
CA ALA A 76 -8.87 -20.82 -1.45
C ALA A 76 -7.51 -20.44 -0.84
N PRO A 77 -7.17 -19.14 -0.79
CA PRO A 77 -5.93 -18.73 -0.17
C PRO A 77 -5.98 -19.00 1.33
N THR A 78 -4.87 -19.51 1.88
CA THR A 78 -4.64 -19.62 3.32
C THR A 78 -4.30 -18.26 3.90
N LEU A 79 -3.44 -17.53 3.20
CA LEU A 79 -3.03 -16.16 3.51
C LEU A 79 -3.58 -15.22 2.44
N PHE A 80 -4.25 -14.17 2.86
CA PHE A 80 -4.80 -13.16 1.97
C PHE A 80 -4.71 -11.76 2.61
N GLN A 81 -5.13 -10.75 1.90
CA GLN A 81 -5.06 -9.37 2.36
C GLN A 81 -6.46 -8.77 2.43
N ILE A 82 -6.73 -8.02 3.50
CA ILE A 82 -7.93 -7.22 3.65
C ILE A 82 -7.58 -5.73 3.59
N ASN A 83 -8.49 -4.95 3.05
CA ASN A 83 -8.34 -3.51 2.94
C ASN A 83 -9.03 -2.83 4.14
N GLY A 84 -8.32 -2.82 5.26
CA GLY A 84 -8.73 -2.17 6.49
C GLY A 84 -10.03 -2.72 7.12
N PRO A 85 -10.69 -1.91 7.96
CA PRO A 85 -11.95 -2.30 8.63
C PRO A 85 -13.06 -2.68 7.65
N ARG A 86 -13.12 -2.02 6.49
CA ARG A 86 -14.11 -2.34 5.47
C ARG A 86 -13.86 -3.72 4.84
N GLY A 87 -12.60 -4.04 4.59
CA GLY A 87 -12.20 -5.38 4.13
C GLY A 87 -12.57 -6.46 5.15
N TYR A 88 -12.37 -6.18 6.45
CA TYR A 88 -12.82 -7.10 7.51
C TYR A 88 -14.33 -7.34 7.46
N VAL A 89 -15.15 -6.29 7.35
CA VAL A 89 -16.61 -6.44 7.26
C VAL A 89 -17.02 -7.36 6.11
N ASN A 90 -16.35 -7.25 4.97
CA ASN A 90 -16.62 -8.08 3.80
C ASN A 90 -16.19 -9.54 3.99
N TRP A 91 -15.11 -9.78 4.73
CA TRP A 91 -14.43 -11.08 4.83
C TRP A 91 -14.42 -11.68 6.24
N LYS A 92 -15.17 -11.13 7.18
CA LYS A 92 -15.15 -11.52 8.62
C LYS A 92 -15.31 -13.01 8.85
N ASP A 93 -16.13 -13.69 8.04
CA ASP A 93 -16.40 -15.13 8.18
C ASP A 93 -15.19 -16.00 7.76
N TYR A 94 -14.18 -15.39 7.11
CA TYR A 94 -12.95 -16.02 6.67
C TYR A 94 -11.70 -15.50 7.43
N CYS A 95 -11.85 -14.53 8.30
CA CYS A 95 -10.70 -13.97 9.04
C CYS A 95 -10.49 -14.74 10.35
N ALA A 96 -9.31 -15.34 10.51
CA ALA A 96 -8.91 -15.94 11.77
C ALA A 96 -8.55 -14.87 12.81
N ASP A 97 -8.70 -15.21 14.09
CA ASP A 97 -8.18 -14.41 15.21
C ASP A 97 -6.64 -14.53 15.24
N LEU A 98 -5.95 -13.42 15.05
CA LEU A 98 -4.49 -13.33 14.97
C LEU A 98 -3.85 -12.76 16.25
N THR A 99 -4.62 -12.55 17.30
CA THR A 99 -4.19 -11.87 18.53
C THR A 99 -2.98 -12.53 19.19
N ASP A 100 -2.91 -13.87 19.13
CA ASP A 100 -1.85 -14.64 19.76
C ASP A 100 -0.69 -14.98 18.83
N THR A 101 -0.71 -14.51 17.57
CA THR A 101 0.35 -14.77 16.59
C THR A 101 1.64 -14.02 16.93
N GLU A 102 2.78 -14.61 16.61
CA GLU A 102 4.08 -14.00 16.89
C GLU A 102 4.23 -12.66 16.17
N LEU A 103 3.83 -12.57 14.90
CA LEU A 103 3.95 -11.32 14.16
C LEU A 103 3.13 -10.18 14.80
N TYR A 104 1.90 -10.48 15.26
CA TYR A 104 1.09 -9.46 15.94
C TYR A 104 1.72 -8.98 17.25
N LYS A 105 2.38 -9.87 18.02
CA LYS A 105 3.09 -9.50 19.26
C LYS A 105 4.19 -8.47 18.99
N HIS A 106 4.84 -8.56 17.84
CA HIS A 106 5.93 -7.67 17.44
C HIS A 106 5.45 -6.37 16.76
N LEU A 107 4.15 -6.17 16.56
CA LEU A 107 3.63 -4.91 16.03
C LEU A 107 3.91 -3.77 17.00
N THR A 108 4.59 -2.72 16.53
CA THR A 108 5.04 -1.59 17.37
C THR A 108 3.90 -0.77 17.95
N ASP A 109 2.83 -0.63 17.19
CA ASP A 109 1.60 0.04 17.60
C ASP A 109 0.40 -0.86 17.26
N LYS A 110 -0.23 -1.42 18.28
CA LYS A 110 -1.39 -2.32 18.14
C LYS A 110 -2.62 -1.62 17.53
N SER A 111 -2.69 -0.30 17.63
CA SER A 111 -3.79 0.48 17.03
C SER A 111 -3.77 0.47 15.51
N LEU A 112 -2.64 0.11 14.90
CA LEU A 112 -2.52 -0.05 13.45
C LEU A 112 -3.22 -1.30 12.92
N ALA A 113 -3.49 -2.30 13.77
CA ALA A 113 -4.15 -3.53 13.35
C ALA A 113 -5.67 -3.33 13.16
N VAL A 114 -6.27 -4.15 12.31
CA VAL A 114 -7.73 -4.25 12.24
C VAL A 114 -8.20 -5.10 13.40
N THR A 115 -8.83 -4.44 14.41
CA THR A 115 -9.31 -5.09 15.63
C THR A 115 -10.80 -4.92 15.77
N VAL A 116 -11.47 -5.97 16.24
CA VAL A 116 -12.90 -5.99 16.57
C VAL A 116 -13.07 -6.75 17.89
N ASP A 117 -13.78 -6.18 18.84
CA ASP A 117 -14.03 -6.78 20.16
C ASP A 117 -12.74 -7.24 20.86
N GLY A 118 -11.67 -6.47 20.74
CA GLY A 118 -10.37 -6.75 21.34
C GLY A 118 -9.53 -7.83 20.66
N LYS A 119 -9.96 -8.35 19.51
CA LYS A 119 -9.26 -9.36 18.72
C LYS A 119 -8.73 -8.78 17.43
N ALA A 120 -7.53 -9.20 17.04
CA ALA A 120 -6.89 -8.79 15.78
C ALA A 120 -7.27 -9.73 14.65
N TYR A 121 -7.75 -9.19 13.53
CA TYR A 121 -8.13 -9.92 12.33
C TYR A 121 -7.34 -9.51 11.10
N GLY A 122 -6.59 -8.42 11.19
CA GLY A 122 -5.71 -7.94 10.15
C GLY A 122 -4.44 -7.35 10.73
N ILE A 123 -3.28 -7.86 10.32
CA ILE A 123 -1.95 -7.36 10.73
C ILE A 123 -1.40 -6.50 9.61
N PRO A 124 -1.12 -5.20 9.82
CA PRO A 124 -0.52 -4.36 8.80
C PRO A 124 0.88 -4.89 8.48
N TYR A 125 1.24 -4.94 7.20
CA TYR A 125 2.53 -5.46 6.79
C TYR A 125 3.47 -4.38 6.26
N VAL A 126 2.97 -3.17 6.03
CA VAL A 126 3.73 -2.02 5.53
C VAL A 126 3.10 -0.73 6.01
N VAL A 127 3.94 0.25 6.34
CA VAL A 127 3.53 1.66 6.47
C VAL A 127 3.79 2.33 5.13
N GLU A 128 2.77 2.92 4.57
CA GLU A 128 2.84 3.62 3.29
C GLU A 128 2.46 5.09 3.46
N GLY A 129 3.04 5.92 2.60
CA GLY A 129 2.73 7.33 2.55
C GLY A 129 2.57 7.79 1.12
N TYR A 130 1.63 8.71 0.88
CA TYR A 130 1.42 9.30 -0.41
C TYR A 130 1.28 10.83 -0.33
N GLY A 131 1.56 11.45 -1.45
CA GLY A 131 1.56 12.88 -1.62
C GLY A 131 1.91 13.24 -3.05
N ILE A 132 2.53 14.38 -3.25
CA ILE A 132 3.11 14.80 -4.52
C ILE A 132 4.61 14.45 -4.48
N ILE A 133 5.02 13.50 -5.28
CA ILE A 133 6.43 13.18 -5.49
C ILE A 133 7.03 14.25 -6.41
N TYR A 134 8.19 14.80 -6.08
CA TYR A 134 8.88 15.74 -6.94
C TYR A 134 10.37 15.40 -7.12
N ASN A 135 10.91 15.77 -8.28
CA ASN A 135 12.34 15.63 -8.60
C ASN A 135 13.07 16.89 -8.14
N GLN A 136 13.83 16.77 -7.04
CA GLN A 136 14.58 17.90 -6.45
C GLN A 136 15.51 18.56 -7.47
N ALA A 137 16.17 17.81 -8.34
CA ALA A 137 17.08 18.37 -9.33
C ALA A 137 16.38 19.30 -10.34
N ILE A 138 15.14 18.97 -10.73
CA ILE A 138 14.32 19.83 -11.59
C ILE A 138 13.85 21.06 -10.82
N MET A 139 13.47 20.89 -9.54
CA MET A 139 13.05 22.02 -8.69
C MET A 139 14.22 22.98 -8.46
N ASP A 140 15.42 22.49 -8.17
CA ASP A 140 16.63 23.32 -8.00
C ASP A 140 16.92 24.13 -9.28
N LYS A 141 16.79 23.47 -10.44
CA LYS A 141 16.94 24.13 -11.74
C LYS A 141 15.90 25.24 -11.93
N TYR A 142 14.63 25.00 -11.55
CA TYR A 142 13.59 26.01 -11.60
C TYR A 142 13.89 27.20 -10.70
N PHE A 143 14.25 26.97 -9.44
CA PHE A 143 14.53 28.05 -8.49
C PHE A 143 15.75 28.90 -8.89
N ALA A 144 16.65 28.34 -9.71
CA ALA A 144 17.81 29.04 -10.26
C ALA A 144 17.54 29.80 -11.58
N LEU A 145 16.33 29.71 -12.15
CA LEU A 145 16.01 30.42 -13.41
C LEU A 145 15.91 31.92 -13.22
N ASP A 146 16.64 32.70 -14.02
CA ASP A 146 16.49 34.16 -14.10
C ASP A 146 15.09 34.59 -14.58
N SER A 147 14.44 33.75 -15.38
CA SER A 147 13.09 34.01 -15.91
C SER A 147 11.95 33.62 -14.99
N LYS A 148 12.27 33.13 -13.80
CA LYS A 148 11.29 32.77 -12.77
C LYS A 148 10.55 34.01 -12.30
N SER A 149 9.21 33.94 -12.28
CA SER A 149 8.36 35.06 -11.83
C SER A 149 7.98 34.99 -10.35
N THR A 150 8.10 33.80 -9.73
CA THR A 150 7.83 33.64 -8.29
C THR A 150 9.03 34.10 -7.43
N SER A 151 8.77 34.52 -6.19
CA SER A 151 9.82 34.93 -5.24
C SER A 151 10.42 33.77 -4.45
N TYR A 152 9.81 32.56 -4.50
CA TYR A 152 10.24 31.41 -3.72
C TYR A 152 11.62 30.92 -4.15
N LYS A 153 12.38 30.37 -3.19
CA LYS A 153 13.77 29.94 -3.37
C LYS A 153 13.96 28.43 -3.21
N SER A 154 13.00 27.75 -2.56
CA SER A 154 13.05 26.30 -2.34
C SER A 154 11.65 25.73 -2.15
N MET A 155 11.55 24.40 -2.22
CA MET A 155 10.30 23.68 -1.95
C MET A 155 9.86 23.78 -0.49
N ASP A 156 10.76 24.10 0.44
CA ASP A 156 10.43 24.26 1.86
C ASP A 156 9.47 25.45 2.13
N GLU A 157 9.40 26.39 1.20
CA GLU A 157 8.47 27.52 1.28
C GLU A 157 7.05 27.17 0.79
N ILE A 158 6.89 26.01 0.11
CA ILE A 158 5.65 25.61 -0.52
C ILE A 158 4.84 24.73 0.44
N ASN A 159 3.90 25.33 1.14
CA ASN A 159 3.13 24.70 2.19
C ASN A 159 1.62 24.91 2.08
N ASN A 160 1.12 25.32 0.91
CA ASN A 160 -0.30 25.43 0.61
C ASN A 160 -0.55 25.40 -0.91
N PHE A 161 -1.81 25.20 -1.30
CA PHE A 161 -2.23 25.13 -2.69
C PHE A 161 -1.89 26.37 -3.50
N LYS A 162 -2.09 27.56 -2.94
CA LYS A 162 -1.81 28.81 -3.63
C LYS A 162 -0.36 28.89 -4.08
N LYS A 163 0.58 28.61 -3.19
CA LYS A 163 2.01 28.62 -3.50
C LYS A 163 2.40 27.50 -4.47
N LEU A 164 1.83 26.30 -4.28
CA LEU A 164 2.04 25.19 -5.21
C LEU A 164 1.59 25.57 -6.63
N LYS A 165 0.40 26.17 -6.74
CA LYS A 165 -0.14 26.60 -8.03
C LYS A 165 0.73 27.71 -8.67
N GLU A 166 1.15 28.70 -7.90
CA GLU A 166 2.05 29.75 -8.41
C GLU A 166 3.35 29.19 -8.97
N VAL A 167 3.95 28.23 -8.27
CA VAL A 167 5.18 27.54 -8.73
C VAL A 167 4.89 26.69 -9.97
N ALA A 168 3.84 25.89 -9.95
CA ALA A 168 3.49 25.01 -11.09
C ALA A 168 3.17 25.82 -12.36
N ASP A 169 2.32 26.83 -12.25
CA ASP A 169 1.97 27.70 -13.39
C ASP A 169 3.22 28.39 -13.99
N ASP A 170 4.15 28.83 -13.14
CA ASP A 170 5.40 29.49 -13.59
C ASP A 170 6.38 28.47 -14.21
N MET A 171 6.48 27.28 -13.64
CA MET A 171 7.25 26.17 -14.23
C MET A 171 6.69 25.76 -15.59
N GLN A 172 5.37 25.68 -15.73
CA GLN A 172 4.71 25.32 -17.00
C GLN A 172 5.04 26.35 -18.10
N LYS A 173 5.09 27.64 -17.78
CA LYS A 173 5.54 28.69 -18.70
C LYS A 173 7.01 28.57 -19.09
N ASN A 174 7.83 28.05 -18.18
CA ASN A 174 9.28 27.86 -18.37
C ASN A 174 9.68 26.42 -18.72
N LYS A 175 8.73 25.54 -19.06
CA LYS A 175 8.97 24.11 -19.25
C LYS A 175 10.07 23.78 -20.28
N ASP A 176 10.17 24.53 -21.34
CA ASP A 176 11.20 24.34 -22.38
C ASP A 176 12.62 24.59 -21.82
N LYS A 177 12.77 25.60 -20.95
CA LYS A 177 14.03 25.89 -20.26
C LYS A 177 14.39 24.84 -19.22
N LEU A 178 13.38 24.23 -18.62
CA LEU A 178 13.54 23.14 -17.67
C LEU A 178 13.83 21.81 -18.36
N GLY A 179 13.45 21.67 -19.64
CA GLY A 179 13.58 20.45 -20.42
C GLY A 179 12.52 19.41 -20.08
N ILE A 180 11.33 19.86 -19.65
CA ILE A 180 10.18 19.02 -19.31
C ILE A 180 9.04 19.21 -20.30
N ASP A 181 8.17 18.22 -20.42
CA ASP A 181 6.98 18.28 -21.28
C ASP A 181 5.79 18.92 -20.54
N GLY A 182 5.76 18.83 -19.24
CA GLY A 182 4.79 19.44 -18.33
C GLY A 182 5.27 19.34 -16.88
N VAL A 183 4.62 20.08 -15.97
CA VAL A 183 5.00 20.06 -14.56
C VAL A 183 4.60 18.75 -13.90
N PHE A 184 3.38 18.28 -14.17
CA PHE A 184 2.85 17.02 -13.63
C PHE A 184 2.83 15.92 -14.67
N ALA A 185 3.11 14.69 -14.23
CA ALA A 185 2.89 13.50 -15.03
C ALA A 185 1.42 13.34 -15.40
N SER A 186 1.15 12.55 -16.43
CA SER A 186 -0.20 12.30 -16.98
C SER A 186 -1.19 11.62 -16.04
N THR A 187 -0.76 11.21 -14.88
CA THR A 187 -1.51 10.78 -13.69
C THR A 187 -2.63 9.76 -13.92
N SER A 188 -2.43 8.75 -14.75
CA SER A 188 -3.16 7.47 -14.71
C SER A 188 -4.69 7.58 -14.58
N LEU A 189 -5.36 8.33 -15.46
CA LEU A 189 -6.83 8.48 -15.43
C LEU A 189 -7.59 7.38 -16.20
N LYS A 190 -6.88 6.42 -16.81
CA LYS A 190 -7.54 5.29 -17.45
C LYS A 190 -8.35 4.52 -16.41
N PRO A 191 -9.62 4.15 -16.71
CA PRO A 191 -10.41 3.33 -15.83
C PRO A 191 -9.66 2.05 -15.39
N GLY A 192 -9.60 1.83 -14.09
CA GLY A 192 -8.82 0.75 -13.50
C GLY A 192 -7.44 1.17 -12.97
N ASP A 193 -6.87 2.26 -13.46
CA ASP A 193 -5.65 2.87 -12.94
C ASP A 193 -5.90 4.17 -12.16
N ASP A 194 -7.15 4.63 -12.13
CA ASP A 194 -7.59 5.92 -11.63
C ASP A 194 -7.81 6.00 -10.11
N TRP A 195 -7.44 4.95 -9.35
CA TRP A 195 -7.60 4.88 -7.91
C TRP A 195 -6.85 5.99 -7.14
N ARG A 196 -5.81 6.60 -7.71
CA ARG A 196 -5.10 7.76 -7.14
C ARG A 196 -6.01 8.99 -7.03
N TRP A 197 -6.99 9.08 -7.90
CA TRP A 197 -7.99 10.14 -7.92
C TRP A 197 -9.19 9.81 -7.03
N GLN A 198 -9.65 8.55 -7.09
CA GLN A 198 -10.82 8.07 -6.36
C GLN A 198 -10.55 7.89 -4.87
N THR A 199 -9.37 7.42 -4.50
CA THR A 199 -9.01 7.16 -3.09
C THR A 199 -8.03 8.19 -2.54
N HIS A 200 -6.86 8.32 -3.11
CA HIS A 200 -5.82 9.16 -2.52
C HIS A 200 -6.17 10.65 -2.58
N LEU A 201 -6.62 11.15 -3.72
CA LEU A 201 -6.97 12.56 -3.82
C LEU A 201 -8.30 12.87 -3.12
N ALA A 202 -9.33 12.05 -3.32
CA ALA A 202 -10.62 12.27 -2.67
C ALA A 202 -10.59 12.06 -1.16
N ASN A 203 -9.63 11.29 -0.65
CA ASN A 203 -9.46 11.05 0.78
C ASN A 203 -9.30 12.35 1.58
N LEU A 204 -8.57 13.34 1.08
CA LEU A 204 -8.34 14.59 1.80
C LEU A 204 -9.60 15.41 2.02
N PRO A 205 -10.37 15.80 0.98
CA PRO A 205 -11.60 16.55 1.18
C PRO A 205 -12.61 15.78 2.04
N ILE A 206 -12.71 14.47 1.90
CA ILE A 206 -13.58 13.63 2.75
C ILE A 206 -13.09 13.60 4.20
N TYR A 207 -11.78 13.50 4.43
CA TYR A 207 -11.20 13.56 5.78
C TYR A 207 -11.56 14.87 6.48
N TYR A 208 -11.43 16.01 5.80
CA TYR A 208 -11.76 17.32 6.38
C TYR A 208 -13.27 17.45 6.64
N GLU A 209 -14.12 16.96 5.73
CA GLU A 209 -15.57 16.92 5.95
C GLU A 209 -15.93 16.11 7.21
N PHE A 210 -15.39 14.91 7.34
CA PHE A 210 -15.64 14.06 8.51
C PHE A 210 -15.09 14.66 9.79
N LYS A 211 -13.90 15.22 9.75
CA LYS A 211 -13.27 15.89 10.90
C LYS A 211 -14.10 17.09 11.37
N ASN A 212 -14.51 17.96 10.46
CA ASN A 212 -15.26 19.16 10.81
C ASN A 212 -16.68 18.86 11.28
N ASN A 213 -17.28 17.78 10.80
CA ASN A 213 -18.61 17.32 11.21
C ASN A 213 -18.55 16.35 12.41
N ASN A 214 -17.37 16.10 12.98
CA ASN A 214 -17.17 15.17 14.10
C ASN A 214 -17.76 13.78 13.82
N VAL A 215 -17.58 13.27 12.60
CA VAL A 215 -18.09 11.95 12.21
C VAL A 215 -17.27 10.87 12.91
N ASP A 216 -17.97 9.97 13.60
CA ASP A 216 -17.36 8.75 14.13
C ASP A 216 -17.00 7.82 12.95
N LEU A 217 -15.69 7.60 12.72
CA LEU A 217 -15.18 6.81 11.61
C LEU A 217 -15.53 5.32 11.70
N THR A 218 -16.02 4.84 12.85
CA THR A 218 -16.49 3.47 13.01
C THR A 218 -17.99 3.30 12.71
N SER A 219 -18.70 4.41 12.54
CA SER A 219 -20.16 4.43 12.33
C SER A 219 -20.54 4.35 10.85
N ASP A 220 -21.83 4.01 10.62
CA ASP A 220 -22.42 4.02 9.28
C ASP A 220 -22.52 5.42 8.65
N LYS A 221 -22.33 6.49 9.42
CA LYS A 221 -22.28 7.87 8.91
C LYS A 221 -21.14 8.09 7.91
N THR A 222 -20.11 7.27 7.95
CA THR A 222 -19.03 7.29 6.93
C THR A 222 -19.50 6.91 5.53
N LYS A 223 -20.71 6.42 5.37
CA LYS A 223 -21.35 6.14 4.08
C LYS A 223 -22.04 7.37 3.47
N GLU A 224 -22.22 8.42 4.26
CA GLU A 224 -22.90 9.66 3.88
C GLU A 224 -21.85 10.74 3.63
N ILE A 225 -21.62 11.06 2.37
CA ILE A 225 -20.65 12.07 1.95
C ILE A 225 -21.42 13.18 1.26
N SER A 226 -21.32 14.41 1.77
CA SER A 226 -21.87 15.62 1.16
C SER A 226 -20.90 16.22 0.14
N PHE A 227 -19.64 15.84 0.23
CA PHE A 227 -18.50 16.34 -0.54
C PHE A 227 -18.39 17.87 -0.44
N GLU A 228 -18.44 18.36 0.79
CA GLU A 228 -18.39 19.81 1.14
C GLU A 228 -17.18 20.52 0.54
N TYR A 229 -16.05 19.81 0.37
CA TYR A 229 -14.82 20.33 -0.19
C TYR A 229 -14.62 19.97 -1.68
N ALA A 230 -15.71 19.87 -2.46
CA ALA A 230 -15.66 19.57 -3.89
C ALA A 230 -14.81 20.58 -4.68
N ASP A 231 -14.91 21.87 -4.36
CA ASP A 231 -14.12 22.92 -5.00
C ASP A 231 -12.62 22.77 -4.69
N ASN A 232 -12.27 22.32 -3.49
CA ASN A 232 -10.89 22.04 -3.10
C ASN A 232 -10.34 20.83 -3.86
N PHE A 233 -11.13 19.76 -4.01
CA PHE A 233 -10.78 18.65 -4.89
C PHE A 233 -10.55 19.13 -6.32
N LYS A 234 -11.45 19.97 -6.83
CA LYS A 234 -11.36 20.53 -8.18
C LYS A 234 -10.10 21.38 -8.37
N ASN A 235 -9.69 22.14 -7.38
CA ASN A 235 -8.49 22.98 -7.44
C ASN A 235 -7.25 22.18 -7.84
N ILE A 236 -6.93 21.13 -7.12
CA ILE A 236 -5.74 20.34 -7.38
C ILE A 236 -5.90 19.43 -8.60
N PHE A 237 -7.14 18.92 -8.85
CA PHE A 237 -7.45 18.15 -10.04
C PHE A 237 -7.23 18.98 -11.31
N ASP A 238 -7.71 20.22 -11.34
CA ASP A 238 -7.52 21.12 -12.47
C ASP A 238 -6.04 21.46 -12.67
N LEU A 239 -5.29 21.69 -11.59
CA LEU A 239 -3.85 21.96 -11.67
C LEU A 239 -3.10 20.79 -12.31
N TYR A 240 -3.32 19.56 -11.81
CA TYR A 240 -2.70 18.37 -12.38
C TYR A 240 -3.03 18.15 -13.85
N THR A 241 -4.25 18.41 -14.26
CA THR A 241 -4.72 18.17 -15.63
C THR A 241 -4.38 19.30 -16.59
N THR A 242 -4.15 20.51 -16.09
CA THR A 242 -3.76 21.67 -16.91
C THR A 242 -2.26 21.71 -17.15
N ASP A 243 -1.46 21.47 -16.12
CA ASP A 243 -0.01 21.54 -16.20
C ASP A 243 0.65 20.15 -16.40
N SER A 244 -0.11 19.28 -17.08
CA SER A 244 0.30 17.90 -17.39
C SER A 244 1.26 17.83 -18.57
N THR A 245 2.01 16.73 -18.65
CA THR A 245 2.85 16.33 -19.78
C THR A 245 2.06 16.14 -21.09
N VAL A 246 0.76 15.87 -20.99
CA VAL A 246 -0.13 15.59 -22.14
C VAL A 246 -1.43 16.40 -22.08
N ASP A 247 -2.03 16.59 -23.23
CA ASP A 247 -3.36 17.22 -23.35
C ASP A 247 -4.43 16.52 -22.51
N LYS A 248 -5.35 17.29 -21.94
CA LYS A 248 -6.50 16.78 -21.17
C LYS A 248 -7.25 15.66 -21.89
N ALA A 249 -7.43 15.76 -23.20
CA ALA A 249 -8.11 14.77 -24.03
C ALA A 249 -7.45 13.38 -24.05
N LYS A 250 -6.16 13.31 -23.71
CA LYS A 250 -5.37 12.06 -23.67
C LYS A 250 -5.28 11.43 -22.28
N LEU A 251 -5.60 12.17 -21.22
CA LEU A 251 -5.41 11.71 -19.84
C LEU A 251 -6.20 10.43 -19.54
N GLY A 252 -7.41 10.28 -20.07
CA GLY A 252 -8.25 9.09 -19.87
C GLY A 252 -7.71 7.80 -20.51
N THR A 253 -6.64 7.88 -21.30
CA THR A 253 -5.95 6.70 -21.87
C THR A 253 -4.69 6.32 -21.14
N LYS A 254 -4.21 7.17 -20.21
CA LYS A 254 -2.95 7.00 -19.51
C LYS A 254 -3.07 6.05 -18.34
N ILE A 255 -2.10 5.15 -18.23
CA ILE A 255 -1.96 4.19 -17.14
C ILE A 255 -0.83 4.61 -16.18
N VAL A 256 -0.71 3.91 -15.07
CA VAL A 256 0.32 4.21 -14.07
C VAL A 256 1.75 4.08 -14.62
N ASP A 257 1.97 3.10 -15.48
CA ASP A 257 3.28 2.90 -16.11
C ASP A 257 3.69 4.09 -16.99
N ASP A 258 2.73 4.74 -17.67
CA ASP A 258 3.00 5.95 -18.44
C ASP A 258 3.50 7.08 -17.53
N SER A 259 2.80 7.36 -16.44
CA SER A 259 3.19 8.43 -15.49
C SER A 259 4.51 8.14 -14.78
N MET A 260 4.78 6.89 -14.44
CA MET A 260 6.05 6.50 -13.84
C MET A 260 7.21 6.63 -14.85
N ALA A 261 6.99 6.29 -16.12
CA ALA A 261 7.98 6.48 -17.17
C ALA A 261 8.24 7.97 -17.46
N GLU A 262 7.19 8.80 -17.49
CA GLU A 262 7.34 10.24 -17.65
C GLU A 262 8.21 10.86 -16.56
N PHE A 263 7.96 10.49 -15.29
CA PHE A 263 8.77 10.97 -14.17
C PHE A 263 10.21 10.44 -14.23
N ALA A 264 10.39 9.13 -14.45
CA ALA A 264 11.71 8.50 -14.53
C ALA A 264 12.60 9.09 -15.65
N LEU A 265 11.99 9.48 -16.76
CA LEU A 265 12.68 10.07 -17.91
C LEU A 265 12.83 11.60 -17.82
N GLU A 266 12.47 12.19 -16.69
CA GLU A 266 12.49 13.64 -16.44
C GLU A 266 11.63 14.46 -17.41
N LYS A 267 10.51 13.88 -17.86
CA LYS A 267 9.51 14.56 -18.68
C LYS A 267 8.59 15.46 -17.87
N CYS A 268 8.54 15.27 -16.57
CA CYS A 268 7.81 16.09 -15.62
C CYS A 268 8.61 16.28 -14.34
N ALA A 269 8.22 17.28 -13.55
CA ALA A 269 8.82 17.58 -12.26
C ALA A 269 8.13 16.87 -11.11
N MET A 270 6.82 16.60 -11.24
CA MET A 270 5.96 16.15 -10.15
C MET A 270 5.00 15.04 -10.61
N VAL A 271 4.61 14.18 -9.67
CA VAL A 271 3.56 13.18 -9.83
C VAL A 271 2.91 12.85 -8.49
N GLN A 272 1.58 12.80 -8.43
CA GLN A 272 0.91 12.30 -7.23
C GLN A 272 1.00 10.77 -7.19
N ASN A 273 1.70 10.25 -6.18
CA ASN A 273 1.80 8.82 -5.92
C ASN A 273 2.34 8.59 -4.49
N GLY A 274 2.61 7.35 -4.12
CA GLY A 274 3.14 6.98 -2.81
C GLY A 274 4.58 6.45 -2.86
N ASN A 275 5.10 6.08 -1.68
CA ASN A 275 6.47 5.57 -1.54
C ASN A 275 6.72 4.27 -2.33
N TRP A 276 5.69 3.49 -2.64
CA TRP A 276 5.78 2.32 -3.53
C TRP A 276 6.17 2.66 -4.98
N ALA A 277 5.97 3.91 -5.42
CA ALA A 277 6.25 4.35 -6.78
C ALA A 277 7.73 4.24 -7.15
N TRP A 278 8.65 4.33 -6.17
CA TRP A 278 10.08 4.21 -6.45
C TRP A 278 10.44 2.86 -7.08
N SER A 279 9.80 1.77 -6.66
CA SER A 279 10.02 0.45 -7.24
C SER A 279 9.65 0.39 -8.74
N GLN A 280 8.70 1.20 -9.18
CA GLN A 280 8.29 1.32 -10.58
C GLN A 280 9.22 2.28 -11.33
N ILE A 281 9.47 3.47 -10.77
CA ILE A 281 10.33 4.51 -11.37
C ILE A 281 11.74 3.97 -11.62
N SER A 282 12.35 3.33 -10.63
CA SER A 282 13.73 2.83 -10.71
C SER A 282 13.95 1.75 -11.76
N LYS A 283 12.91 1.00 -12.12
CA LYS A 283 12.93 -0.07 -13.13
C LYS A 283 12.72 0.42 -14.56
N VAL A 284 12.34 1.68 -14.76
CA VAL A 284 12.14 2.23 -16.10
C VAL A 284 13.47 2.22 -16.87
N LYS A 285 13.45 1.64 -18.06
CA LYS A 285 14.63 1.65 -18.94
C LYS A 285 15.01 3.09 -19.29
N GLY A 286 16.23 3.47 -18.95
CA GLY A 286 16.73 4.82 -19.18
C GLY A 286 16.36 5.82 -18.09
N ASN A 287 15.91 5.34 -16.91
CA ASN A 287 15.67 6.18 -15.75
C ASN A 287 16.84 7.14 -15.49
N LYS A 288 16.53 8.42 -15.32
CA LYS A 288 17.50 9.50 -15.07
C LYS A 288 17.43 10.01 -13.63
N VAL A 289 16.33 9.71 -12.94
CA VAL A 289 16.08 10.20 -11.56
C VAL A 289 16.90 9.36 -10.58
N LYS A 290 17.64 10.04 -9.72
CA LYS A 290 18.37 9.42 -8.63
C LYS A 290 17.48 9.38 -7.37
N SER A 291 17.62 8.33 -6.55
CA SER A 291 16.83 8.16 -5.34
C SER A 291 16.92 9.34 -4.37
N GLU A 292 18.10 9.92 -4.21
CA GLU A 292 18.31 11.08 -3.34
C GLU A 292 17.55 12.35 -3.79
N ASN A 293 17.17 12.43 -5.07
CA ASN A 293 16.39 13.53 -5.64
C ASN A 293 14.86 13.31 -5.57
N VAL A 294 14.41 12.13 -5.14
CA VAL A 294 12.99 11.86 -4.95
C VAL A 294 12.55 12.40 -3.59
N LYS A 295 11.70 13.41 -3.62
CA LYS A 295 11.17 14.08 -2.44
C LYS A 295 9.65 14.10 -2.49
N TYR A 296 9.03 14.41 -1.35
CA TYR A 296 7.60 14.39 -1.17
C TYR A 296 7.07 15.72 -0.66
N LEU A 297 5.91 16.09 -1.14
CA LEU A 297 5.12 17.22 -0.70
C LEU A 297 3.72 16.71 -0.33
N PRO A 298 3.07 17.23 0.72
CA PRO A 298 1.65 16.96 0.97
C PRO A 298 0.78 17.36 -0.22
N ILE A 299 -0.38 16.72 -0.37
CA ILE A 299 -1.37 17.15 -1.35
C ILE A 299 -2.09 18.36 -0.78
N TYR A 300 -1.86 19.53 -1.35
CA TYR A 300 -2.51 20.76 -0.96
C TYR A 300 -3.71 21.04 -1.85
N THR A 301 -4.83 21.41 -1.25
CA THR A 301 -6.12 21.58 -1.95
C THR A 301 -6.76 22.94 -1.73
N GLY A 302 -6.13 23.82 -0.91
CA GLY A 302 -6.65 25.12 -0.56
C GLY A 302 -7.66 25.10 0.59
N ILE A 303 -7.65 24.02 1.39
CA ILE A 303 -8.46 23.98 2.62
C ILE A 303 -7.74 24.81 3.70
N ASP A 304 -8.50 25.58 4.46
CA ASP A 304 -7.97 26.41 5.52
C ASP A 304 -7.18 25.58 6.55
N GLY A 305 -5.99 26.03 6.87
CA GLY A 305 -5.10 25.37 7.83
C GLY A 305 -4.22 24.26 7.24
N GLU A 306 -4.23 24.07 5.93
CA GLU A 306 -3.39 23.04 5.27
C GLU A 306 -1.88 23.28 5.37
N GLU A 307 -1.46 24.50 5.80
CA GLU A 307 -0.04 24.82 5.98
C GLU A 307 0.67 23.93 7.00
N SER A 308 -0.08 23.34 7.92
CA SER A 308 0.41 22.40 8.92
C SER A 308 0.17 20.93 8.54
N GLN A 309 -0.40 20.66 7.36
CA GLN A 309 -0.71 19.31 6.89
C GLN A 309 0.58 18.56 6.56
N GLY A 310 0.68 17.32 7.03
CA GLY A 310 1.72 16.37 6.63
C GLY A 310 1.32 15.52 5.42
N LEU A 311 2.18 14.58 5.09
CA LEU A 311 1.86 13.51 4.13
C LEU A 311 0.74 12.63 4.70
N CYS A 312 -0.05 12.03 3.81
CA CYS A 312 -0.98 10.97 4.21
C CYS A 312 -0.18 9.69 4.46
N ILE A 313 -0.02 9.32 5.73
CA ILE A 313 0.76 8.15 6.15
C ILE A 313 -0.14 7.23 6.96
N GLY A 314 -0.05 5.93 6.69
CA GLY A 314 -0.81 4.92 7.41
C GLY A 314 -0.61 3.51 6.85
N THR A 315 -1.56 2.65 7.18
CA THR A 315 -1.59 1.26 6.73
C THR A 315 -2.89 1.03 5.96
N GLU A 316 -2.78 0.56 4.72
CA GLU A 316 -3.94 0.36 3.85
C GLU A 316 -4.32 -1.11 3.69
N ASN A 317 -3.34 -2.00 3.76
CA ASN A 317 -3.50 -3.43 3.54
C ASN A 317 -2.97 -4.24 4.71
N PHE A 318 -3.64 -5.34 5.00
CA PHE A 318 -3.40 -6.15 6.19
C PHE A 318 -3.38 -7.62 5.83
N PHE A 319 -2.43 -8.36 6.36
CA PHE A 319 -2.48 -9.82 6.31
C PHE A 319 -3.66 -10.33 7.13
N SER A 320 -4.41 -11.25 6.53
CA SER A 320 -5.41 -12.05 7.20
C SER A 320 -5.22 -13.53 6.84
N ILE A 321 -5.56 -14.41 7.76
CA ILE A 321 -5.45 -15.87 7.58
C ILE A 321 -6.84 -16.44 7.50
N ASN A 322 -7.04 -17.38 6.55
CA ASN A 322 -8.32 -18.01 6.33
C ASN A 322 -8.70 -18.92 7.51
N SER A 323 -9.71 -18.51 8.27
CA SER A 323 -10.23 -19.27 9.41
C SER A 323 -10.79 -20.64 9.06
N GLN A 324 -11.16 -20.85 7.79
CA GLN A 324 -11.70 -22.12 7.27
C GLN A 324 -10.62 -23.07 6.76
N ALA A 325 -9.37 -22.61 6.65
CA ALA A 325 -8.24 -23.50 6.39
C ALA A 325 -7.96 -24.40 7.61
N SER A 326 -7.30 -25.52 7.40
CA SER A 326 -6.91 -26.40 8.52
C SER A 326 -6.02 -25.66 9.52
N LYS A 327 -6.01 -26.07 10.77
CA LYS A 327 -5.13 -25.47 11.80
C LYS A 327 -3.66 -25.55 11.41
N ALA A 328 -3.25 -26.65 10.76
CA ALA A 328 -1.89 -26.80 10.26
C ALA A 328 -1.56 -25.79 9.16
N GLU A 329 -2.48 -25.50 8.25
CA GLU A 329 -2.29 -24.46 7.22
C GLU A 329 -2.30 -23.06 7.80
N GLN A 330 -3.21 -22.77 8.75
CA GLN A 330 -3.23 -21.48 9.46
C GLN A 330 -1.87 -21.25 10.15
N LYS A 331 -1.36 -22.24 10.89
CA LYS A 331 -0.06 -22.15 11.56
C LYS A 331 1.10 -21.97 10.58
N ALA A 332 1.08 -22.70 9.45
CA ALA A 332 2.11 -22.52 8.42
C ALA A 332 2.09 -21.13 7.79
N ALA A 333 0.91 -20.51 7.63
CA ALA A 333 0.78 -19.12 7.16
C ALA A 333 1.30 -18.12 8.20
N GLU A 334 1.00 -18.32 9.50
CA GLU A 334 1.59 -17.54 10.60
C GLU A 334 3.12 -17.60 10.61
N ASP A 335 3.67 -18.81 10.48
CA ASP A 335 5.12 -19.03 10.45
C ASP A 335 5.78 -18.36 9.24
N PHE A 336 5.12 -18.39 8.08
CA PHE A 336 5.61 -17.71 6.88
C PHE A 336 5.68 -16.19 7.05
N ILE A 337 4.61 -15.54 7.51
CA ILE A 337 4.64 -14.09 7.70
C ILE A 337 5.59 -13.70 8.84
N TYR A 338 5.69 -14.49 9.91
CA TYR A 338 6.64 -14.23 10.96
C TYR A 338 8.09 -14.37 10.46
N TRP A 339 8.42 -15.44 9.70
CA TRP A 339 9.74 -15.59 9.07
C TRP A 339 10.09 -14.41 8.18
N LEU A 340 9.13 -13.91 7.39
CA LEU A 340 9.34 -12.79 6.47
C LEU A 340 9.78 -11.52 7.23
N TYR A 341 9.21 -11.26 8.41
CA TYR A 341 9.47 -10.05 9.18
C TYR A 341 10.44 -10.23 10.35
N SER A 342 10.96 -11.43 10.60
CA SER A 342 11.87 -11.69 11.73
C SER A 342 13.19 -12.34 11.33
N SER A 343 13.21 -13.17 10.27
CA SER A 343 14.43 -13.83 9.82
C SER A 343 15.38 -12.86 9.11
N LYS A 344 16.68 -13.18 9.10
CA LYS A 344 17.67 -12.39 8.35
C LYS A 344 17.36 -12.34 6.86
N THR A 345 16.94 -13.46 6.26
CA THR A 345 16.56 -13.53 4.84
C THR A 345 15.31 -12.72 4.57
N GLY A 346 14.26 -12.93 5.37
CA GLY A 346 12.98 -12.23 5.23
C GLY A 346 13.14 -10.71 5.38
N LYS A 347 13.81 -10.23 6.44
CA LYS A 347 14.03 -8.80 6.67
C LYS A 347 14.79 -8.13 5.51
N LYS A 348 15.77 -8.82 4.93
CA LYS A 348 16.47 -8.32 3.74
C LYS A 348 15.53 -8.14 2.54
N TYR A 349 14.61 -9.08 2.31
CA TYR A 349 13.58 -8.92 1.29
C TYR A 349 12.66 -7.74 1.58
N VAL A 350 12.21 -7.61 2.83
CA VAL A 350 11.30 -6.53 3.25
C VAL A 350 11.92 -5.16 3.00
N THR A 351 13.16 -4.95 3.43
CA THR A 351 13.84 -3.65 3.32
C THR A 351 14.32 -3.33 1.91
N ASN A 352 14.98 -4.29 1.24
CA ASN A 352 15.73 -3.98 0.02
C ASN A 352 14.95 -4.24 -1.26
N ASP A 353 14.17 -5.34 -1.30
CA ASP A 353 13.52 -5.78 -2.53
C ASP A 353 12.05 -5.37 -2.59
N LEU A 354 11.33 -5.46 -1.47
CA LEU A 354 9.96 -4.95 -1.33
C LEU A 354 9.94 -3.44 -1.09
N GLY A 355 10.98 -2.91 -0.42
CA GLY A 355 11.07 -1.49 -0.07
C GLY A 355 10.00 -1.07 0.95
N PHE A 356 9.63 -1.97 1.85
CA PHE A 356 8.60 -1.73 2.84
C PHE A 356 9.15 -1.06 4.09
N ILE A 357 8.41 -0.12 4.64
CA ILE A 357 8.59 0.37 6.00
C ILE A 357 7.78 -0.56 6.90
N ALA A 358 8.48 -1.44 7.60
CA ALA A 358 7.85 -2.47 8.43
C ALA A 358 7.42 -1.91 9.80
N PRO A 359 6.16 -2.13 10.23
CA PRO A 359 5.66 -1.64 11.51
C PRO A 359 5.99 -2.58 12.69
N PHE A 360 7.14 -3.26 12.67
CA PHE A 360 7.50 -4.28 13.66
C PHE A 360 8.80 -3.96 14.39
N ASP A 361 8.87 -4.29 15.67
CA ASP A 361 10.07 -4.13 16.51
C ASP A 361 11.16 -5.16 16.24
N THR A 362 10.92 -6.13 15.36
CA THR A 362 11.93 -7.05 14.83
C THR A 362 12.96 -6.37 13.92
N PHE A 363 12.70 -5.11 13.50
CA PHE A 363 13.61 -4.29 12.70
C PHE A 363 14.31 -3.27 13.59
N GLU A 364 15.64 -3.15 13.45
CA GLU A 364 16.40 -2.08 14.09
C GLU A 364 16.14 -0.72 13.42
N ASP A 365 16.40 0.39 14.11
CA ASP A 365 16.15 1.73 13.59
C ASP A 365 16.91 2.04 12.29
N SER A 366 18.04 1.40 12.07
CA SER A 366 18.81 1.49 10.82
C SER A 366 18.22 0.69 9.65
N GLU A 367 17.24 -0.17 9.91
CA GLU A 367 16.59 -1.05 8.93
C GLU A 367 15.18 -0.54 8.55
N LYS A 368 14.71 0.59 9.19
CA LYS A 368 13.38 1.18 8.98
C LYS A 368 13.38 2.29 7.92
#